data_8373830ebf9e31ec941e5ceb26cb6208
#
_entry.id   8373830ebf9e31ec941e5ceb26cb6208
#
_cell.length_a   1.000
_cell.length_b   1.000
_cell.length_c   1.000
_cell.angle_alpha   90.00
_cell.angle_beta   90.00
_cell.angle_gamma   90.00
#
_symmetry.space_group_name_H-M   'P 1'
#
loop_
_entity.id
_entity.type
_entity.pdbx_description
1 polymer ?
#
loop_
_entity_poly.entity_id
_entity_poly.type
_entity_poly.pdbx_seq_one_letter_code
_entity_poly.pdbx_strand_id
1 'polypeptide(L)'
;LLNVNLTGGEPFARKEIVDIAKLYIDNTTIQSIYVTTNASLPDRIANFAEVITDYDKKIDLTFQISIDDFPKEHNKVRKVENLFENCIETYRKLKSMNDRVTPVVSVTVTHENCDNMKNIFKYLTEDCKIDSLKCTIVRDEGVFKTPQEKREKIFNAYCWLTDKIKEYSKIKKLRNYNLKSIQGKLHSKKDEISWDLTKKMYLNPKYISPCHAGSLFGIITAAGLVYPCEILENKLLGNLRENNMNFMKIWDSTVTKEAKNFILKSKCNCTYECA
;
A
#
# COMPACT_ATOMS: atom_id res chain seq x y z
N LEU A 1 -14.39 -11.83 -3.56
CA LEU A 1 -13.13 -11.08 -3.39
C LEU A 1 -12.91 -10.23 -4.63
N LEU A 2 -12.67 -8.91 -4.47
CA LEU A 2 -12.45 -8.01 -5.61
C LEU A 2 -10.97 -7.83 -5.94
N ASN A 3 -10.15 -7.75 -4.90
CA ASN A 3 -8.70 -7.64 -5.05
C ASN A 3 -7.97 -8.33 -3.89
N VAL A 4 -6.69 -8.58 -4.10
CA VAL A 4 -5.77 -9.04 -3.07
C VAL A 4 -4.56 -8.12 -3.03
N ASN A 5 -4.05 -7.82 -1.82
CA ASN A 5 -2.80 -7.11 -1.63
C ASN A 5 -1.76 -8.08 -1.05
N LEU A 6 -0.73 -8.36 -1.83
CA LEU A 6 0.42 -9.14 -1.40
C LEU A 6 1.44 -8.18 -0.77
N THR A 7 1.61 -8.31 0.53
CA THR A 7 2.49 -7.46 1.34
C THR A 7 3.18 -8.30 2.41
N GLY A 8 3.84 -7.69 3.35
CA GLY A 8 4.53 -8.36 4.46
C GLY A 8 5.92 -7.79 4.63
N GLY A 9 6.95 -8.63 4.86
CA GLY A 9 8.34 -8.18 4.79
C GLY A 9 8.69 -7.80 3.35
N GLU A 10 9.12 -8.77 2.55
CA GLU A 10 9.27 -8.62 1.10
C GLU A 10 8.55 -9.79 0.42
N PRO A 11 7.44 -9.54 -0.31
CA PRO A 11 6.66 -10.62 -0.95
C PRO A 11 7.50 -11.46 -1.91
N PHE A 12 8.41 -10.83 -2.63
CA PHE A 12 9.28 -11.51 -3.60
C PHE A 12 10.42 -12.31 -2.98
N ALA A 13 10.65 -12.24 -1.67
CA ALA A 13 11.50 -13.19 -0.97
C ALA A 13 10.86 -14.59 -0.94
N ARG A 14 9.53 -14.68 -1.04
CA ARG A 14 8.80 -15.95 -1.07
C ARG A 14 8.89 -16.59 -2.45
N LYS A 15 9.37 -17.84 -2.51
CA LYS A 15 9.59 -18.55 -3.79
C LYS A 15 8.28 -18.84 -4.52
N GLU A 16 7.21 -19.14 -3.79
CA GLU A 16 5.90 -19.55 -4.30
C GLU A 16 4.96 -18.37 -4.63
N ILE A 17 5.47 -17.14 -4.72
CA ILE A 17 4.64 -15.93 -4.92
C ILE A 17 3.77 -16.02 -6.20
N VAL A 18 4.30 -16.61 -7.27
CA VAL A 18 3.58 -16.84 -8.53
C VAL A 18 2.43 -17.83 -8.33
N ASP A 19 2.70 -18.95 -7.64
CA ASP A 19 1.68 -19.98 -7.39
C ASP A 19 0.57 -19.44 -6.49
N ILE A 20 0.93 -18.64 -5.48
CA ILE A 20 -0.04 -17.97 -4.61
C ILE A 20 -0.95 -17.06 -5.43
N ALA A 21 -0.40 -16.24 -6.33
CA ALA A 21 -1.20 -15.37 -7.19
C ALA A 21 -2.15 -16.17 -8.10
N LYS A 22 -1.66 -17.24 -8.73
CA LYS A 22 -2.49 -18.15 -9.56
C LYS A 22 -3.62 -18.79 -8.76
N LEU A 23 -3.35 -19.25 -7.53
CA LEU A 23 -4.39 -19.80 -6.65
C LEU A 23 -5.51 -18.79 -6.37
N TYR A 24 -5.18 -17.51 -6.17
CA TYR A 24 -6.21 -16.47 -6.02
C TYR A 24 -7.01 -16.25 -7.31
N ILE A 25 -6.35 -16.25 -8.46
CA ILE A 25 -7.02 -16.11 -9.77
C ILE A 25 -7.97 -17.27 -10.02
N ASP A 26 -7.53 -18.50 -9.82
CA ASP A 26 -8.29 -19.71 -10.13
C ASP A 26 -9.48 -19.93 -9.20
N ASN A 27 -9.36 -19.53 -7.94
CA ASN A 27 -10.35 -19.85 -6.90
C ASN A 27 -11.20 -18.65 -6.47
N THR A 28 -11.04 -17.48 -7.08
CA THR A 28 -11.79 -16.27 -6.73
C THR A 28 -12.16 -15.48 -7.98
N THR A 29 -12.89 -14.39 -7.79
CA THR A 29 -13.27 -13.45 -8.87
C THR A 29 -12.48 -12.15 -8.80
N ILE A 30 -11.21 -12.20 -8.33
CA ILE A 30 -10.37 -10.99 -8.26
C ILE A 30 -10.15 -10.40 -9.65
N GLN A 31 -10.10 -9.10 -9.70
CA GLN A 31 -9.82 -8.33 -10.92
C GLN A 31 -8.43 -7.69 -10.88
N SER A 32 -7.84 -7.58 -9.69
CA SER A 32 -6.53 -6.96 -9.52
C SER A 32 -5.74 -7.55 -8.37
N ILE A 33 -4.42 -7.55 -8.54
CA ILE A 33 -3.45 -7.89 -7.50
C ILE A 33 -2.59 -6.64 -7.25
N TYR A 34 -2.56 -6.19 -6.00
CA TYR A 34 -1.65 -5.16 -5.53
C TYR A 34 -0.46 -5.83 -4.85
N VAL A 35 0.74 -5.36 -5.12
CA VAL A 35 1.95 -5.86 -4.47
C VAL A 35 2.73 -4.69 -3.90
N THR A 36 2.95 -4.70 -2.58
CA THR A 36 3.83 -3.72 -1.93
C THR A 36 5.21 -4.34 -1.77
N THR A 37 6.22 -3.72 -2.36
CA THR A 37 7.58 -4.26 -2.42
C THR A 37 8.65 -3.21 -2.12
N ASN A 38 9.76 -3.65 -1.51
CA ASN A 38 10.96 -2.85 -1.41
C ASN A 38 11.81 -2.87 -2.70
N ALA A 39 11.37 -3.65 -3.69
CA ALA A 39 12.00 -3.81 -4.99
C ALA A 39 13.47 -4.29 -4.97
N SER A 40 13.88 -5.03 -3.94
CA SER A 40 15.24 -5.59 -3.84
C SER A 40 15.55 -6.68 -4.88
N LEU A 41 14.54 -7.20 -5.59
CA LEU A 41 14.63 -8.33 -6.50
C LEU A 41 14.02 -8.00 -7.88
N PRO A 42 14.61 -7.07 -8.67
CA PRO A 42 14.01 -6.54 -9.90
C PRO A 42 13.59 -7.61 -10.92
N ASP A 43 14.46 -8.62 -11.16
CA ASP A 43 14.17 -9.68 -12.14
C ASP A 43 13.01 -10.59 -11.71
N ARG A 44 12.91 -10.90 -10.42
CA ARG A 44 11.79 -11.69 -9.90
C ARG A 44 10.46 -10.95 -9.99
N ILE A 45 10.49 -9.65 -9.76
CA ILE A 45 9.30 -8.79 -9.86
C ILE A 45 8.85 -8.72 -11.32
N ALA A 46 9.77 -8.49 -12.24
CA ALA A 46 9.49 -8.46 -13.67
C ALA A 46 8.92 -9.80 -14.16
N ASN A 47 9.58 -10.91 -13.83
CA ASN A 47 9.10 -12.24 -14.19
C ASN A 47 7.71 -12.56 -13.62
N PHE A 48 7.44 -12.16 -12.38
CA PHE A 48 6.10 -12.30 -11.79
C PHE A 48 5.05 -11.54 -12.62
N ALA A 49 5.34 -10.29 -13.00
CA ALA A 49 4.41 -9.48 -13.79
C ALA A 49 4.13 -10.12 -15.15
N GLU A 50 5.15 -10.59 -15.85
CA GLU A 50 5.01 -11.29 -17.15
C GLU A 50 4.17 -12.56 -16.98
N VAL A 51 4.57 -13.46 -16.07
CA VAL A 51 3.90 -14.74 -15.87
C VAL A 51 2.43 -14.57 -15.51
N ILE A 52 2.09 -13.64 -14.61
CA ILE A 52 0.70 -13.45 -14.18
C ILE A 52 -0.15 -12.79 -15.26
N THR A 53 0.38 -11.78 -15.98
CA THR A 53 -0.38 -11.15 -17.06
C THR A 53 -0.52 -12.05 -18.31
N ASP A 54 0.36 -13.03 -18.48
CA ASP A 54 0.20 -14.07 -19.51
C ASP A 54 -0.75 -15.18 -19.07
N TYR A 55 -0.76 -15.52 -17.78
CA TYR A 55 -1.66 -16.54 -17.22
C TYR A 55 -3.13 -16.10 -17.29
N ASP A 56 -3.45 -14.88 -16.90
CA ASP A 56 -4.79 -14.32 -17.01
C ASP A 56 -4.78 -12.95 -17.69
N LYS A 57 -5.47 -12.84 -18.82
CA LYS A 57 -5.54 -11.62 -19.63
C LYS A 57 -6.47 -10.53 -19.06
N LYS A 58 -7.17 -10.79 -17.94
CA LYS A 58 -8.10 -9.85 -17.30
C LYS A 58 -7.55 -9.23 -16.02
N ILE A 59 -6.49 -9.81 -15.43
CA ILE A 59 -5.91 -9.33 -14.17
C ILE A 59 -5.09 -8.07 -14.41
N ASP A 60 -5.35 -7.06 -13.57
CA ASP A 60 -4.52 -5.86 -13.45
C ASP A 60 -3.54 -6.01 -12.28
N LEU A 61 -2.29 -5.64 -12.50
CA LEU A 61 -1.23 -5.66 -11.50
C LEU A 61 -0.81 -4.24 -11.13
N THR A 62 -0.80 -3.94 -9.84
CA THR A 62 -0.25 -2.68 -9.32
C THR A 62 0.90 -2.97 -8.38
N PHE A 63 2.07 -2.43 -8.65
CA PHE A 63 3.26 -2.56 -7.81
C PHE A 63 3.52 -1.25 -7.08
N GLN A 64 3.37 -1.25 -5.75
CA GLN A 64 3.77 -0.14 -4.90
C GLN A 64 5.23 -0.31 -4.51
N ILE A 65 6.11 0.44 -5.16
CA ILE A 65 7.55 0.44 -4.91
C ILE A 65 7.86 1.46 -3.84
N SER A 66 8.40 1.02 -2.72
CA SER A 66 8.72 1.90 -1.59
C SER A 66 10.01 2.67 -1.87
N ILE A 67 9.92 3.98 -2.02
CA ILE A 67 11.08 4.89 -2.08
C ILE A 67 10.78 6.10 -1.20
N ASP A 68 11.53 6.25 -0.10
CA ASP A 68 11.21 7.26 0.91
C ASP A 68 12.19 8.46 0.90
N ASP A 69 13.38 8.33 0.30
CA ASP A 69 14.44 9.33 0.37
C ASP A 69 15.41 9.24 -0.82
N PHE A 70 16.46 10.09 -0.82
CA PHE A 70 17.58 10.01 -1.75
C PHE A 70 18.33 8.65 -1.65
N PRO A 71 19.10 8.25 -2.67
CA PRO A 71 19.71 6.93 -2.73
C PRO A 71 20.46 6.51 -1.46
N LYS A 72 21.35 7.37 -0.97
CA LYS A 72 22.18 7.07 0.20
C LYS A 72 21.35 6.88 1.47
N GLU A 73 20.43 7.80 1.71
CA GLU A 73 19.55 7.81 2.88
C GLU A 73 18.56 6.63 2.82
N HIS A 74 17.97 6.38 1.66
CA HIS A 74 17.06 5.26 1.45
C HIS A 74 17.76 3.91 1.70
N ASN A 75 18.93 3.69 1.11
CA ASN A 75 19.70 2.45 1.28
C ASN A 75 20.11 2.26 2.76
N LYS A 76 20.50 3.35 3.44
CA LYS A 76 20.87 3.32 4.86
C LYS A 76 19.70 2.93 5.76
N VAL A 77 18.53 3.57 5.59
CA VAL A 77 17.34 3.31 6.43
C VAL A 77 16.85 1.88 6.22
N ARG A 78 16.84 1.42 4.97
CA ARG A 78 16.39 0.08 4.61
C ARG A 78 17.45 -1.01 4.85
N LYS A 79 18.71 -0.64 5.14
CA LYS A 79 19.85 -1.54 5.39
C LYS A 79 20.12 -2.52 4.23
N VAL A 80 19.93 -2.07 3.01
CA VAL A 80 20.16 -2.84 1.78
C VAL A 80 20.95 -1.96 0.81
N GLU A 81 22.11 -2.46 0.40
CA GLU A 81 22.96 -1.77 -0.59
C GLU A 81 22.28 -1.75 -1.97
N ASN A 82 22.45 -0.67 -2.71
CA ASN A 82 21.90 -0.45 -4.05
C ASN A 82 20.37 -0.63 -4.16
N LEU A 83 19.66 -0.51 -3.04
CA LEU A 83 18.21 -0.71 -3.04
C LEU A 83 17.49 0.36 -3.86
N PHE A 84 17.92 1.62 -3.76
CA PHE A 84 17.34 2.71 -4.54
C PHE A 84 17.47 2.44 -6.04
N GLU A 85 18.64 2.02 -6.49
CA GLU A 85 18.94 1.67 -7.87
C GLU A 85 18.04 0.53 -8.35
N ASN A 86 17.87 -0.51 -7.53
CA ASN A 86 16.95 -1.62 -7.79
C ASN A 86 15.49 -1.15 -7.88
N CYS A 87 15.07 -0.20 -7.04
CA CYS A 87 13.74 0.40 -7.13
C CYS A 87 13.51 1.09 -8.48
N ILE A 88 14.48 1.89 -8.92
CA ILE A 88 14.39 2.60 -10.21
C ILE A 88 14.42 1.61 -11.38
N GLU A 89 15.25 0.58 -11.32
CA GLU A 89 15.31 -0.47 -12.33
C GLU A 89 13.96 -1.22 -12.41
N THR A 90 13.43 -1.63 -11.26
CA THR A 90 12.12 -2.28 -11.16
C THR A 90 11.02 -1.41 -11.75
N TYR A 91 10.98 -0.12 -11.38
CA TYR A 91 10.00 0.81 -11.91
C TYR A 91 10.06 0.87 -13.44
N ARG A 92 11.25 1.00 -14.02
CA ARG A 92 11.45 1.08 -15.47
C ARG A 92 11.07 -0.20 -16.19
N LYS A 93 11.46 -1.37 -15.66
CA LYS A 93 11.07 -2.68 -16.20
C LYS A 93 9.55 -2.82 -16.24
N LEU A 94 8.88 -2.59 -15.13
CA LEU A 94 7.41 -2.69 -15.04
C LEU A 94 6.71 -1.66 -15.95
N LYS A 95 7.25 -0.44 -16.05
CA LYS A 95 6.69 0.63 -16.88
C LYS A 95 6.76 0.33 -18.37
N SER A 96 7.72 -0.47 -18.82
CA SER A 96 7.89 -0.87 -20.21
C SER A 96 7.00 -2.06 -20.62
N MET A 97 6.27 -2.65 -19.66
CA MET A 97 5.36 -3.77 -19.92
C MET A 97 4.01 -3.29 -20.48
N ASN A 98 3.05 -4.18 -20.52
CA ASN A 98 1.70 -3.90 -21.02
C ASN A 98 0.89 -2.99 -20.08
N ASP A 99 -0.22 -2.42 -20.57
CA ASP A 99 -1.06 -1.44 -19.87
C ASP A 99 -1.74 -1.97 -18.59
N ARG A 100 -1.71 -3.28 -18.36
CA ARG A 100 -2.25 -3.92 -17.15
C ARG A 100 -1.24 -3.94 -15.99
N VAL A 101 0.01 -3.58 -16.25
CA VAL A 101 1.06 -3.49 -15.23
C VAL A 101 1.31 -2.03 -14.88
N THR A 102 0.98 -1.66 -13.66
CA THR A 102 1.10 -0.28 -13.17
C THR A 102 2.10 -0.19 -12.02
N PRO A 103 3.33 0.27 -12.25
CA PRO A 103 4.24 0.62 -11.17
C PRO A 103 3.88 1.97 -10.58
N VAL A 104 3.91 2.09 -9.26
CA VAL A 104 3.68 3.32 -8.51
C VAL A 104 4.75 3.45 -7.43
N VAL A 105 5.48 4.55 -7.41
CA VAL A 105 6.36 4.85 -6.28
C VAL A 105 5.52 5.32 -5.10
N SER A 106 5.72 4.72 -3.94
CA SER A 106 5.05 5.09 -2.69
C SER A 106 6.07 5.69 -1.72
N VAL A 107 5.84 6.95 -1.35
CA VAL A 107 6.68 7.70 -0.40
C VAL A 107 5.99 7.74 0.95
N THR A 108 6.65 7.26 2.00
CA THR A 108 6.17 7.45 3.37
C THR A 108 6.83 8.68 3.98
N VAL A 109 6.03 9.69 4.32
CA VAL A 109 6.54 10.90 4.99
C VAL A 109 6.79 10.60 6.46
N THR A 110 8.05 10.73 6.89
CA THR A 110 8.53 10.43 8.24
C THR A 110 9.30 11.61 8.83
N HIS A 111 9.73 11.48 10.08
CA HIS A 111 10.60 12.48 10.72
C HIS A 111 12.00 12.55 10.09
N GLU A 112 12.42 11.52 9.35
CA GLU A 112 13.73 11.45 8.71
C GLU A 112 13.78 12.25 7.40
N ASN A 113 12.68 12.21 6.61
CA ASN A 113 12.64 12.77 5.25
C ASN A 113 11.81 14.07 5.13
N CYS A 114 10.99 14.43 6.13
CA CYS A 114 10.05 15.54 6.03
C CYS A 114 10.72 16.90 5.72
N ASP A 115 11.92 17.14 6.23
CA ASP A 115 12.65 18.39 6.00
C ASP A 115 13.13 18.51 4.52
N ASN A 116 13.31 17.39 3.81
CA ASN A 116 13.78 17.32 2.42
C ASN A 116 12.70 16.95 1.39
N MET A 117 11.45 16.84 1.78
CA MET A 117 10.38 16.28 0.95
C MET A 117 10.22 16.96 -0.42
N LYS A 118 10.43 18.28 -0.48
CA LYS A 118 10.36 19.03 -1.74
C LYS A 118 11.47 18.62 -2.73
N ASN A 119 12.68 18.45 -2.22
CA ASN A 119 13.82 18.04 -3.04
C ASN A 119 13.71 16.56 -3.45
N ILE A 120 13.23 15.69 -2.55
CA ILE A 120 12.97 14.28 -2.85
C ILE A 120 11.93 14.17 -3.97
N PHE A 121 10.80 14.88 -3.88
CA PHE A 121 9.78 14.90 -4.91
C PHE A 121 10.34 15.34 -6.26
N LYS A 122 11.11 16.43 -6.28
CA LYS A 122 11.75 16.95 -7.50
C LYS A 122 12.70 15.91 -8.10
N TYR A 123 13.56 15.33 -7.28
CA TYR A 123 14.51 14.31 -7.69
C TYR A 123 13.82 13.08 -8.31
N LEU A 124 12.79 12.55 -7.65
CA LEU A 124 12.03 11.42 -8.17
C LEU A 124 11.33 11.74 -9.50
N THR A 125 10.71 12.91 -9.61
CA THR A 125 9.92 13.25 -10.81
C THR A 125 10.76 13.80 -11.95
N GLU A 126 11.80 14.61 -11.68
CA GLU A 126 12.57 15.28 -12.69
C GLU A 126 13.85 14.54 -13.09
N ASP A 127 14.59 13.96 -12.12
CA ASP A 127 15.85 13.25 -12.41
C ASP A 127 15.58 11.77 -12.67
N CYS A 128 14.83 11.09 -11.80
CA CYS A 128 14.50 9.66 -11.96
C CYS A 128 13.40 9.41 -12.99
N LYS A 129 12.65 10.44 -13.44
CA LYS A 129 11.54 10.37 -14.40
C LYS A 129 10.38 9.50 -13.93
N ILE A 130 10.10 9.50 -12.62
CA ILE A 130 8.94 8.83 -12.05
C ILE A 130 7.68 9.64 -12.41
N ASP A 131 6.74 9.02 -13.11
CA ASP A 131 5.47 9.61 -13.52
C ASP A 131 4.25 8.98 -12.84
N SER A 132 4.47 8.11 -11.84
CA SER A 132 3.41 7.56 -10.99
C SER A 132 3.89 7.52 -9.54
N LEU A 133 3.28 8.35 -8.68
CA LEU A 133 3.72 8.57 -7.32
C LEU A 133 2.53 8.75 -6.38
N LYS A 134 2.55 8.03 -5.26
CA LYS A 134 1.65 8.16 -4.13
C LYS A 134 2.42 8.50 -2.87
N CYS A 135 1.71 8.93 -1.84
CA CYS A 135 2.32 9.14 -0.53
C CYS A 135 1.40 8.70 0.59
N THR A 136 2.04 8.29 1.67
CA THR A 136 1.41 8.01 2.96
C THR A 136 2.12 8.81 4.05
N ILE A 137 1.48 8.97 5.21
CA ILE A 137 2.11 9.57 6.39
C ILE A 137 2.50 8.46 7.36
N VAL A 138 3.63 8.61 8.04
CA VAL A 138 4.05 7.65 9.09
C VAL A 138 2.97 7.51 10.15
N ARG A 139 2.79 6.28 10.63
CA ARG A 139 1.77 5.93 11.62
C ARG A 139 2.42 5.71 12.97
N ASP A 140 1.80 6.30 14.00
CA ASP A 140 2.22 6.14 15.38
C ASP A 140 1.54 4.96 16.09
N GLU A 141 0.54 4.35 15.44
CA GLU A 141 -0.24 3.24 16.00
C GLU A 141 0.49 1.90 16.02
N GLY A 142 1.67 1.83 15.40
CA GLY A 142 2.47 0.60 15.31
C GLY A 142 3.80 0.68 16.04
N VAL A 143 4.79 0.03 15.46
CA VAL A 143 6.18 -0.06 15.96
C VAL A 143 6.90 1.29 15.91
N PHE A 144 6.55 2.13 14.95
CA PHE A 144 7.17 3.45 14.78
C PHE A 144 6.61 4.44 15.79
N LYS A 145 7.51 5.21 16.40
CA LYS A 145 7.15 6.32 17.27
C LYS A 145 7.70 7.60 16.70
N THR A 146 6.80 8.52 16.39
CA THR A 146 7.17 9.83 15.86
C THR A 146 7.53 10.76 17.02
N PRO A 147 8.70 11.42 17.00
CA PRO A 147 9.02 12.47 17.95
C PRO A 147 7.95 13.57 17.91
N GLN A 148 7.45 13.96 19.08
CA GLN A 148 6.32 14.89 19.17
C GLN A 148 6.62 16.24 18.51
N GLU A 149 7.85 16.73 18.65
CA GLU A 149 8.34 17.97 18.05
C GLU A 149 8.43 17.91 16.52
N LYS A 150 8.41 16.73 15.92
CA LYS A 150 8.44 16.54 14.47
C LYS A 150 7.06 16.40 13.84
N ARG A 151 6.01 16.16 14.63
CA ARG A 151 4.65 15.86 14.11
C ARG A 151 4.12 16.95 13.16
N GLU A 152 4.30 18.21 13.54
CA GLU A 152 3.85 19.34 12.69
C GLU A 152 4.64 19.43 11.39
N LYS A 153 5.95 19.20 11.42
CA LYS A 153 6.79 19.19 10.21
C LYS A 153 6.41 18.06 9.27
N ILE A 154 6.19 16.85 9.79
CA ILE A 154 5.71 15.70 9.03
C ILE A 154 4.36 16.01 8.39
N PHE A 155 3.43 16.57 9.16
CA PHE A 155 2.12 16.97 8.67
C PHE A 155 2.21 17.98 7.53
N ASN A 156 3.01 19.03 7.69
CA ASN A 156 3.19 20.06 6.67
C ASN A 156 3.84 19.50 5.40
N ALA A 157 4.83 18.62 5.54
CA ALA A 157 5.45 17.92 4.41
C ALA A 157 4.45 17.02 3.67
N TYR A 158 3.63 16.27 4.40
CA TYR A 158 2.56 15.44 3.83
C TYR A 158 1.50 16.26 3.11
N CYS A 159 1.04 17.37 3.69
CA CYS A 159 0.10 18.28 3.07
C CYS A 159 0.66 18.83 1.75
N TRP A 160 1.90 19.33 1.79
CA TRP A 160 2.57 19.84 0.60
C TRP A 160 2.69 18.76 -0.48
N LEU A 161 3.11 17.53 -0.13
CA LEU A 161 3.31 16.45 -1.07
C LEU A 161 1.99 16.00 -1.73
N THR A 162 0.93 15.83 -0.95
CA THR A 162 -0.39 15.46 -1.48
C THR A 162 -0.95 16.53 -2.42
N ASP A 163 -0.78 17.81 -2.07
CA ASP A 163 -1.23 18.92 -2.92
C ASP A 163 -0.41 19.00 -4.21
N LYS A 164 0.89 18.72 -4.14
CA LYS A 164 1.79 18.68 -5.30
C LYS A 164 1.47 17.51 -6.23
N ILE A 165 1.17 16.33 -5.68
CA ILE A 165 0.71 15.18 -6.47
C ILE A 165 -0.61 15.51 -7.18
N LYS A 166 -1.57 16.14 -6.49
CA LYS A 166 -2.83 16.60 -7.11
C LYS A 166 -2.59 17.58 -8.25
N GLU A 167 -1.71 18.56 -8.04
CA GLU A 167 -1.32 19.54 -9.08
C GLU A 167 -0.72 18.86 -10.31
N TYR A 168 0.29 18.00 -10.11
CA TYR A 168 0.99 17.31 -11.19
C TYR A 168 0.08 16.32 -11.94
N SER A 169 -0.87 15.71 -11.26
CA SER A 169 -1.88 14.85 -11.89
C SER A 169 -2.82 15.66 -12.79
N LYS A 170 -3.25 16.87 -12.37
CA LYS A 170 -4.10 17.75 -13.19
C LYS A 170 -3.41 18.18 -14.48
N ILE A 171 -2.13 18.50 -14.44
CA ILE A 171 -1.34 18.88 -15.62
C ILE A 171 -0.71 17.68 -16.35
N LYS A 172 -1.11 16.44 -15.98
CA LYS A 172 -0.67 15.18 -16.59
C LYS A 172 0.83 14.90 -16.51
N LYS A 173 1.54 15.51 -15.58
CA LYS A 173 2.94 15.18 -15.24
C LYS A 173 3.04 13.89 -14.42
N LEU A 174 2.00 13.58 -13.62
CA LEU A 174 1.84 12.28 -12.98
C LEU A 174 0.65 11.54 -13.58
N ARG A 175 0.81 10.23 -13.78
CA ARG A 175 -0.15 9.34 -14.46
C ARG A 175 -0.52 8.16 -13.57
N ASN A 176 -0.88 8.45 -12.32
CA ASN A 176 -1.25 7.43 -11.34
C ASN A 176 -2.43 6.56 -11.78
N TYR A 177 -3.33 7.12 -12.59
CA TYR A 177 -4.55 6.47 -13.05
C TYR A 177 -4.90 6.86 -14.48
N ASN A 178 -5.56 5.95 -15.18
CA ASN A 178 -6.18 6.27 -16.47
C ASN A 178 -7.46 7.09 -16.27
N LEU A 179 -7.35 8.41 -16.23
CA LEU A 179 -8.48 9.32 -16.02
C LEU A 179 -9.50 9.36 -17.18
N LYS A 180 -9.27 8.63 -18.27
CA LYS A 180 -10.30 8.44 -19.32
C LYS A 180 -11.30 7.37 -18.91
N SER A 181 -10.92 6.42 -18.07
CA SER A 181 -11.81 5.37 -17.55
C SER A 181 -12.58 5.86 -16.31
N ILE A 182 -13.80 5.33 -16.11
CA ILE A 182 -14.60 5.58 -14.90
C ILE A 182 -13.85 5.06 -13.68
N GLN A 183 -13.26 3.87 -13.77
CA GLN A 183 -12.52 3.24 -12.69
C GLN A 183 -11.31 4.07 -12.27
N GLY A 184 -10.51 4.58 -13.23
CA GLY A 184 -9.38 5.46 -12.94
C GLY A 184 -9.80 6.78 -12.26
N LYS A 185 -10.94 7.36 -12.66
CA LYS A 185 -11.52 8.55 -11.99
C LYS A 185 -11.94 8.25 -10.55
N LEU A 186 -12.57 7.09 -10.31
CA LEU A 186 -12.99 6.66 -8.97
C LEU A 186 -11.77 6.45 -8.05
N HIS A 187 -10.73 5.77 -8.53
CA HIS A 187 -9.50 5.56 -7.75
C HIS A 187 -8.79 6.88 -7.45
N SER A 188 -8.68 7.78 -8.42
CA SER A 188 -8.10 9.11 -8.19
C SER A 188 -8.89 9.89 -7.13
N LYS A 189 -10.23 9.84 -7.19
CA LYS A 189 -11.09 10.53 -6.22
C LYS A 189 -11.02 9.89 -4.83
N LYS A 190 -10.93 8.57 -4.77
CA LYS A 190 -10.71 7.84 -3.51
C LYS A 190 -9.42 8.31 -2.83
N ASP A 191 -8.31 8.40 -3.55
CA ASP A 191 -7.04 8.85 -2.97
C ASP A 191 -7.13 10.29 -2.45
N GLU A 192 -7.78 11.20 -3.19
CA GLU A 192 -8.00 12.58 -2.70
C GLU A 192 -8.79 12.61 -1.39
N ILE A 193 -9.86 11.81 -1.29
CA ILE A 193 -10.67 11.71 -0.07
C ILE A 193 -9.85 11.11 1.07
N SER A 194 -9.10 10.04 0.82
CA SER A 194 -8.22 9.41 1.82
C SER A 194 -7.19 10.40 2.37
N TRP A 195 -6.54 11.18 1.51
CA TRP A 195 -5.57 12.20 1.95
C TRP A 195 -6.24 13.29 2.79
N ASP A 196 -7.43 13.76 2.40
CA ASP A 196 -8.15 14.79 3.14
C ASP A 196 -8.64 14.28 4.52
N LEU A 197 -9.03 13.00 4.61
CA LEU A 197 -9.37 12.35 5.87
C LEU A 197 -8.13 12.18 6.76
N THR A 198 -7.02 11.70 6.20
CA THR A 198 -5.74 11.55 6.91
C THR A 198 -5.26 12.88 7.47
N LYS A 199 -5.33 13.98 6.68
CA LYS A 199 -5.01 15.34 7.15
C LYS A 199 -5.85 15.75 8.36
N LYS A 200 -7.15 15.46 8.34
CA LYS A 200 -8.06 15.79 9.45
C LYS A 200 -7.78 14.99 10.72
N MET A 201 -7.30 13.76 10.57
CA MET A 201 -7.11 12.81 11.68
C MET A 201 -5.71 12.86 12.31
N TYR A 202 -4.69 13.22 11.55
CA TYR A 202 -3.30 13.10 12.00
C TYR A 202 -2.98 14.00 13.20
N LEU A 203 -3.38 15.27 13.16
CA LEU A 203 -3.14 16.22 14.27
C LEU A 203 -4.19 16.12 15.38
N ASN A 204 -5.42 15.76 15.01
CA ASN A 204 -6.55 15.69 15.95
C ASN A 204 -7.38 14.43 15.66
N PRO A 205 -6.95 13.27 16.17
CA PRO A 205 -7.64 12.01 15.96
C PRO A 205 -9.10 12.10 16.42
N LYS A 206 -10.02 11.87 15.50
CA LYS A 206 -11.46 11.85 15.78
C LYS A 206 -12.19 10.89 14.87
N TYR A 207 -13.30 10.36 15.35
CA TYR A 207 -14.16 9.55 14.53
C TYR A 207 -14.82 10.39 13.42
N ILE A 208 -14.63 9.98 12.16
CA ILE A 208 -15.20 10.65 10.99
C ILE A 208 -16.18 9.74 10.25
N SER A 209 -15.82 8.49 10.05
CA SER A 209 -16.62 7.50 9.32
C SER A 209 -16.48 6.11 9.97
N PRO A 210 -17.47 5.21 9.78
CA PRO A 210 -17.35 3.83 10.24
C PRO A 210 -16.16 3.12 9.59
N CYS A 211 -15.40 2.37 10.41
CA CYS A 211 -14.38 1.46 9.91
C CYS A 211 -15.01 0.12 9.52
N HIS A 212 -14.67 -0.40 8.34
CA HIS A 212 -15.19 -1.65 7.80
C HIS A 212 -14.23 -2.84 7.94
N ALA A 213 -13.18 -2.72 8.76
CA ALA A 213 -12.28 -3.82 9.07
C ALA A 213 -13.03 -5.03 9.64
N GLY A 214 -12.65 -6.22 9.20
CA GLY A 214 -13.33 -7.45 9.54
C GLY A 214 -14.66 -7.67 8.80
N SER A 215 -15.10 -6.70 7.97
CA SER A 215 -16.33 -6.82 7.17
C SER A 215 -16.02 -6.77 5.67
N LEU A 216 -15.33 -5.73 5.19
CA LEU A 216 -14.98 -5.57 3.79
C LEU A 216 -13.53 -5.97 3.48
N PHE A 217 -12.68 -5.98 4.49
CA PHE A 217 -11.29 -6.41 4.37
C PHE A 217 -10.79 -7.06 5.66
N GLY A 218 -9.71 -7.81 5.55
CA GLY A 218 -9.00 -8.46 6.65
C GLY A 218 -7.60 -8.82 6.23
N ILE A 219 -6.81 -9.25 7.20
CA ILE A 219 -5.39 -9.60 7.04
C ILE A 219 -5.21 -11.08 7.32
N ILE A 220 -4.46 -11.75 6.46
CA ILE A 220 -3.95 -13.09 6.69
C ILE A 220 -2.42 -12.99 6.76
N THR A 221 -1.84 -13.35 7.89
CA THR A 221 -0.39 -13.34 8.04
C THR A 221 0.27 -14.56 7.39
N ALA A 222 1.59 -14.53 7.20
CA ALA A 222 2.36 -15.67 6.70
C ALA A 222 2.24 -16.92 7.60
N ALA A 223 1.94 -16.74 8.89
CA ALA A 223 1.69 -17.84 9.84
C ALA A 223 0.27 -18.41 9.74
N GLY A 224 -0.62 -17.81 8.94
CA GLY A 224 -2.02 -18.22 8.80
C GLY A 224 -2.94 -17.60 9.85
N LEU A 225 -2.50 -16.61 10.61
CA LEU A 225 -3.31 -15.87 11.55
C LEU A 225 -4.19 -14.86 10.81
N VAL A 226 -5.45 -14.75 11.20
CA VAL A 226 -6.44 -13.86 10.57
C VAL A 226 -6.79 -12.74 11.53
N TYR A 227 -6.66 -11.49 11.06
CA TYR A 227 -6.99 -10.27 11.80
C TYR A 227 -7.98 -9.38 11.04
N PRO A 228 -8.75 -8.52 11.71
CA PRO A 228 -9.61 -7.55 11.03
C PRO A 228 -8.82 -6.47 10.29
N CYS A 229 -7.66 -6.05 10.84
CA CYS A 229 -6.74 -5.08 10.24
C CYS A 229 -5.34 -5.18 10.87
N GLU A 230 -4.37 -4.47 10.31
CA GLU A 230 -2.96 -4.46 10.78
C GLU A 230 -2.78 -3.82 12.17
N ILE A 231 -3.65 -2.90 12.56
CA ILE A 231 -3.51 -2.14 13.81
C ILE A 231 -4.09 -2.89 15.01
N LEU A 232 -5.12 -3.69 14.79
CA LEU A 232 -5.81 -4.43 15.86
C LEU A 232 -5.13 -5.79 16.10
N GLU A 233 -3.83 -5.80 16.40
CA GLU A 233 -3.05 -7.02 16.68
C GLU A 233 -3.58 -7.83 17.86
N ASN A 234 -4.31 -7.20 18.80
CA ASN A 234 -4.94 -7.86 19.93
C ASN A 234 -6.33 -8.46 19.59
N LYS A 235 -6.79 -8.37 18.34
CA LYS A 235 -8.07 -8.90 17.85
C LYS A 235 -7.85 -10.03 16.86
N LEU A 236 -7.15 -11.08 17.28
CA LEU A 236 -7.02 -12.30 16.49
C LEU A 236 -8.40 -12.91 16.25
N LEU A 237 -8.77 -13.10 14.99
CA LEU A 237 -10.05 -13.72 14.60
C LEU A 237 -9.95 -15.24 14.58
N GLY A 238 -8.77 -15.78 14.25
CA GLY A 238 -8.50 -17.21 14.25
C GLY A 238 -7.23 -17.56 13.50
N ASN A 239 -6.91 -18.85 13.48
CA ASN A 239 -5.77 -19.41 12.77
C ASN A 239 -6.27 -20.38 11.69
N LEU A 240 -5.90 -20.15 10.43
CA LEU A 240 -6.27 -21.02 9.31
C LEU A 240 -5.82 -22.46 9.50
N ARG A 241 -4.62 -22.68 10.06
CA ARG A 241 -4.07 -24.01 10.31
C ARG A 241 -4.89 -24.83 11.30
N GLU A 242 -5.49 -24.18 12.29
CA GLU A 242 -6.37 -24.78 13.31
C GLU A 242 -7.82 -24.96 12.83
N ASN A 243 -8.18 -24.33 11.72
CA ASN A 243 -9.50 -24.37 11.13
C ASN A 243 -9.53 -25.10 9.77
N ASN A 244 -8.64 -26.08 9.56
CA ASN A 244 -8.54 -26.86 8.32
C ASN A 244 -8.43 -25.96 7.05
N MET A 245 -7.70 -24.85 7.16
CA MET A 245 -7.53 -23.83 6.10
C MET A 245 -8.86 -23.21 5.60
N ASN A 246 -9.93 -23.34 6.36
CA ASN A 246 -11.24 -22.80 6.02
C ASN A 246 -11.37 -21.35 6.52
N PHE A 247 -11.13 -20.38 5.64
CA PHE A 247 -11.24 -18.96 5.95
C PHE A 247 -12.67 -18.57 6.38
N MET A 248 -13.69 -19.06 5.69
CA MET A 248 -15.09 -18.67 5.98
C MET A 248 -15.54 -19.11 7.37
N LYS A 249 -15.03 -20.24 7.88
CA LYS A 249 -15.28 -20.67 9.25
C LYS A 249 -14.79 -19.66 10.30
N ILE A 250 -13.67 -18.99 10.02
CA ILE A 250 -13.14 -17.92 10.87
C ILE A 250 -13.94 -16.64 10.65
N TRP A 251 -14.17 -16.27 9.38
CA TRP A 251 -14.78 -15.00 9.00
C TRP A 251 -16.23 -14.84 9.46
N ASP A 252 -16.98 -15.95 9.52
CA ASP A 252 -18.38 -15.98 9.97
C ASP A 252 -18.53 -16.36 11.46
N SER A 253 -17.41 -16.52 12.20
CA SER A 253 -17.40 -16.91 13.60
C SER A 253 -17.98 -15.83 14.53
N THR A 254 -18.32 -16.25 15.77
CA THR A 254 -18.69 -15.33 16.85
C THR A 254 -17.57 -14.35 17.19
N VAL A 255 -16.31 -14.80 17.19
CA VAL A 255 -15.13 -13.96 17.45
C VAL A 255 -15.05 -12.82 16.44
N THR A 256 -15.27 -13.10 15.15
CA THR A 256 -15.29 -12.07 14.12
C THR A 256 -16.46 -11.09 14.29
N LYS A 257 -17.64 -11.57 14.67
CA LYS A 257 -18.79 -10.71 14.99
C LYS A 257 -18.52 -9.80 16.19
N GLU A 258 -17.87 -10.31 17.22
CA GLU A 258 -17.44 -9.53 18.38
C GLU A 258 -16.39 -8.46 18.01
N ALA A 259 -15.41 -8.80 17.16
CA ALA A 259 -14.44 -7.84 16.66
C ALA A 259 -15.10 -6.72 15.85
N LYS A 260 -16.05 -7.04 14.97
CA LYS A 260 -16.84 -6.04 14.21
C LYS A 260 -17.63 -5.12 15.15
N ASN A 261 -18.30 -5.69 16.17
CA ASN A 261 -19.02 -4.92 17.17
C ASN A 261 -18.09 -4.01 17.99
N PHE A 262 -16.91 -4.49 18.35
CA PHE A 262 -15.89 -3.68 19.01
C PHE A 262 -15.49 -2.48 18.14
N ILE A 263 -15.17 -2.70 16.86
CA ILE A 263 -14.76 -1.65 15.91
C ILE A 263 -15.84 -0.56 15.80
N LEU A 264 -17.11 -0.96 15.70
CA LEU A 264 -18.24 -0.03 15.62
C LEU A 264 -18.47 0.74 16.93
N LYS A 265 -18.50 0.04 18.07
CA LYS A 265 -18.78 0.64 19.39
C LYS A 265 -17.65 1.55 19.89
N SER A 266 -16.39 1.17 19.63
CA SER A 266 -15.23 1.98 20.00
C SER A 266 -15.06 3.21 19.10
N LYS A 267 -15.85 3.35 18.03
CA LYS A 267 -15.66 4.39 17.01
C LYS A 267 -14.21 4.38 16.50
N CYS A 268 -13.73 3.18 16.17
CA CYS A 268 -12.34 2.97 15.73
C CYS A 268 -11.98 3.96 14.64
N ASN A 269 -10.88 4.65 14.82
CA ASN A 269 -10.34 5.65 13.89
C ASN A 269 -8.82 5.53 13.82
N CYS A 270 -8.25 5.81 12.67
CA CYS A 270 -6.81 5.77 12.44
C CYS A 270 -6.47 6.53 11.16
N THR A 271 -5.17 6.73 10.92
CA THR A 271 -4.66 7.32 9.67
C THR A 271 -4.46 6.28 8.55
N TYR A 272 -5.02 5.09 8.70
CA TYR A 272 -4.91 4.02 7.71
C TYR A 272 -5.85 4.25 6.52
N GLU A 273 -5.31 4.17 5.31
CA GLU A 273 -6.02 4.50 4.06
C GLU A 273 -6.94 3.39 3.54
N CYS A 274 -7.21 2.35 4.35
CA CYS A 274 -8.12 1.25 4.02
C CYS A 274 -9.60 1.55 4.29
N ALA A 275 -9.89 2.60 5.02
CA ALA A 275 -11.25 2.90 5.49
C ALA A 275 -12.04 3.72 4.46
#